data_bd8128620374f51914c1b6cdd1c46260
#
_entry.id   bd8128620374f51914c1b6cdd1c46260
#
_cell.length_a   1.000
_cell.length_b   1.000
_cell.length_c   1.000
_cell.angle_alpha   90.00
_cell.angle_beta   90.00
_cell.angle_gamma   90.00
#
_symmetry.space_group_name_H-M   'P 1'
#
loop_
_entity.id
_entity.type
_entity.pdbx_description
1 polymer ?
#
loop_
_entity_poly.entity_id
_entity_poly.type
_entity_poly.pdbx_seq_one_letter_code
_entity_poly.pdbx_strand_id
1 'polypeptide(L)'
;MTAATMHEQRGVPRWAWWLIGVLLVIVGFVGFQQYKKAHPKITGGAGDVVSVGKEGIVVTSVGVIRIGPVISGTMTPQQAATLRSEISGPIVQTYVEQGQAVKHGQSLARIDDTAIRETVLSAQSALRSAKLTFDNATRDAEREQRLEAAGAVAPRDVEAAERTLASAQAGMADAQSRLTAAQQQLDKTTFRAPFDGLVSERPVNAGDVVQPGTAIVSVVNPASMRLEGSVPSEQLSTLKVGTPVLFTVNGYGAQIFTGRIDRINPTVDPATRQVRVYVTIPNEKSTLVGGLFADGQVATESRQGIMIPTASVDERGVTPIVLRLRSGSVESVPVQLGVRDNASDQVELRAGVAAGDTLLANAAQGLAPGTKVRITAVGDQPAGTR
;
A
#
# COMPACT_ATOMS: atom_id res chain seq x y z
N MET A 1 4.57 -98.66 -23.71
CA MET A 1 3.17 -98.95 -23.36
C MET A 1 2.44 -97.58 -23.41
N THR A 2 1.80 -97.32 -24.57
CA THR A 2 0.35 -97.34 -24.83
C THR A 2 -0.41 -96.34 -23.95
N ALA A 3 -1.13 -95.35 -24.45
CA ALA A 3 -2.17 -95.41 -25.47
C ALA A 3 -2.50 -93.95 -25.96
N ALA A 4 -2.80 -93.88 -27.24
CA ALA A 4 -3.43 -92.80 -27.94
C ALA A 4 -4.90 -92.66 -27.55
N THR A 5 -5.41 -91.44 -27.42
CA THR A 5 -6.85 -91.16 -27.51
C THR A 5 -7.10 -90.13 -28.59
N MET A 6 -7.72 -90.58 -29.66
CA MET A 6 -8.27 -89.78 -30.77
C MET A 6 -9.36 -88.84 -30.23
N HIS A 7 -9.27 -87.54 -30.55
CA HIS A 7 -10.37 -86.61 -30.40
C HIS A 7 -11.06 -86.40 -31.74
N GLU A 8 -12.28 -86.83 -31.83
CA GLU A 8 -13.22 -86.76 -32.95
C GLU A 8 -13.61 -85.31 -33.24
N GLN A 9 -13.25 -84.79 -34.42
CA GLN A 9 -13.69 -83.50 -34.92
C GLN A 9 -15.16 -83.61 -35.38
N ARG A 10 -16.10 -83.11 -34.58
CA ARG A 10 -17.46 -82.78 -35.01
C ARG A 10 -17.48 -81.54 -35.87
N GLY A 11 -17.64 -81.67 -37.15
CA GLY A 11 -17.87 -80.58 -38.11
C GLY A 11 -19.15 -79.87 -37.82
N VAL A 12 -19.04 -78.49 -37.72
CA VAL A 12 -20.21 -77.64 -37.54
C VAL A 12 -21.08 -77.68 -38.76
N PRO A 13 -22.40 -77.94 -38.63
CA PRO A 13 -23.31 -78.11 -39.78
C PRO A 13 -23.46 -76.81 -40.58
N ARG A 14 -23.52 -76.88 -41.90
CA ARG A 14 -23.54 -75.74 -42.86
C ARG A 14 -24.63 -74.71 -42.60
N TRP A 15 -25.67 -75.00 -41.88
CA TRP A 15 -26.70 -74.05 -41.50
C TRP A 15 -26.27 -73.09 -40.36
N ALA A 16 -25.30 -73.49 -39.53
CA ALA A 16 -24.79 -72.65 -38.48
C ALA A 16 -24.01 -71.42 -39.04
N TRP A 17 -23.36 -71.56 -40.18
CA TRP A 17 -22.69 -70.43 -40.86
C TRP A 17 -23.66 -69.37 -41.35
N TRP A 18 -24.87 -69.82 -41.73
CA TRP A 18 -25.96 -68.89 -42.11
C TRP A 18 -26.45 -68.08 -40.89
N LEU A 19 -26.56 -68.67 -39.74
CA LEU A 19 -26.96 -67.98 -38.50
C LEU A 19 -25.86 -66.98 -38.01
N ILE A 20 -24.60 -67.41 -38.16
CA ILE A 20 -23.48 -66.50 -37.83
C ILE A 20 -23.44 -65.24 -38.77
N GLY A 21 -23.71 -65.50 -40.07
CA GLY A 21 -23.80 -64.35 -41.04
C GLY A 21 -24.93 -63.38 -40.72
N VAL A 22 -26.13 -63.87 -40.36
CA VAL A 22 -27.27 -63.11 -39.97
C VAL A 22 -27.00 -62.34 -38.66
N LEU A 23 -26.33 -62.95 -37.69
CA LEU A 23 -25.97 -62.32 -36.41
C LEU A 23 -24.95 -61.15 -36.61
N LEU A 24 -23.95 -61.40 -37.50
CA LEU A 24 -22.99 -60.27 -37.84
C LEU A 24 -23.63 -59.13 -38.55
N VAL A 25 -24.63 -59.34 -39.43
CA VAL A 25 -25.37 -58.26 -40.07
C VAL A 25 -26.22 -57.51 -39.06
N ILE A 26 -26.85 -58.20 -38.11
CA ILE A 26 -27.64 -57.57 -37.05
C ILE A 26 -26.76 -56.77 -36.10
N VAL A 27 -25.60 -57.32 -35.67
CA VAL A 27 -24.63 -56.61 -34.82
C VAL A 27 -24.04 -55.40 -35.55
N GLY A 28 -23.71 -55.54 -36.85
CA GLY A 28 -23.27 -54.44 -37.70
C GLY A 28 -24.31 -53.35 -37.84
N PHE A 29 -25.58 -53.74 -38.02
CA PHE A 29 -26.69 -52.77 -38.15
C PHE A 29 -27.00 -52.04 -36.82
N VAL A 30 -26.99 -52.77 -35.70
CA VAL A 30 -27.14 -52.18 -34.35
C VAL A 30 -25.97 -51.31 -34.03
N GLY A 31 -24.73 -51.75 -34.34
CA GLY A 31 -23.52 -50.92 -34.15
C GLY A 31 -23.55 -49.63 -34.99
N PHE A 32 -24.01 -49.72 -36.25
CA PHE A 32 -24.19 -48.58 -37.14
C PHE A 32 -25.30 -47.61 -36.65
N GLN A 33 -26.39 -48.13 -36.10
CA GLN A 33 -27.42 -47.31 -35.47
C GLN A 33 -26.92 -46.63 -34.18
N GLN A 34 -26.12 -47.31 -33.36
CA GLN A 34 -25.53 -46.75 -32.16
C GLN A 34 -24.45 -45.72 -32.53
N TYR A 35 -23.63 -46.00 -33.55
CA TYR A 35 -22.63 -45.04 -34.03
C TYR A 35 -23.30 -43.77 -34.57
N LYS A 36 -24.44 -43.84 -35.28
CA LYS A 36 -25.21 -42.66 -35.68
C LYS A 36 -25.82 -41.91 -34.50
N LYS A 37 -26.19 -42.57 -33.39
CA LYS A 37 -26.72 -41.94 -32.19
C LYS A 37 -25.63 -41.29 -31.37
N ALA A 38 -24.41 -41.87 -31.33
CA ALA A 38 -23.27 -41.33 -30.58
C ALA A 38 -22.55 -40.17 -31.28
N HIS A 39 -22.76 -39.99 -32.57
CA HIS A 39 -22.20 -38.88 -33.36
C HIS A 39 -23.35 -38.09 -34.03
N PRO A 40 -24.05 -37.24 -33.27
CA PRO A 40 -25.00 -36.34 -33.92
C PRO A 40 -24.18 -35.44 -34.88
N LYS A 41 -24.53 -35.47 -36.16
CA LYS A 41 -24.04 -34.45 -37.11
C LYS A 41 -24.43 -33.12 -36.54
N ILE A 42 -23.41 -32.31 -36.13
CA ILE A 42 -23.60 -30.92 -35.89
C ILE A 42 -23.96 -30.28 -37.25
N THR A 43 -25.23 -30.26 -37.56
CA THR A 43 -25.78 -29.46 -38.63
C THR A 43 -25.70 -28.05 -38.13
N GLY A 44 -24.65 -27.33 -38.50
CA GLY A 44 -24.63 -25.86 -38.40
C GLY A 44 -25.76 -25.32 -39.20
N GLY A 45 -26.89 -25.09 -38.55
CA GLY A 45 -28.05 -24.42 -39.15
C GLY A 45 -27.66 -22.98 -39.49
N ALA A 46 -27.51 -22.67 -40.76
CA ALA A 46 -27.48 -21.31 -41.25
C ALA A 46 -28.86 -20.69 -40.93
N GLY A 47 -28.96 -20.02 -39.75
CA GLY A 47 -30.19 -19.31 -39.41
C GLY A 47 -30.46 -18.99 -37.95
N ASP A 48 -29.84 -19.69 -37.00
CA ASP A 48 -30.07 -19.36 -35.58
C ASP A 48 -29.39 -18.06 -35.20
N VAL A 49 -30.20 -17.03 -34.96
CA VAL A 49 -29.73 -15.76 -34.43
C VAL A 49 -29.52 -15.94 -32.93
N VAL A 50 -28.26 -15.97 -32.50
CA VAL A 50 -27.89 -16.07 -31.07
C VAL A 50 -28.09 -14.71 -30.41
N SER A 51 -28.84 -14.68 -29.30
CA SER A 51 -28.99 -13.46 -28.51
C SER A 51 -27.82 -13.33 -27.52
N VAL A 52 -27.13 -12.21 -27.56
CA VAL A 52 -26.03 -11.87 -26.65
C VAL A 52 -26.44 -10.68 -25.80
N GLY A 53 -26.36 -10.80 -24.48
CA GLY A 53 -26.62 -9.71 -23.55
C GLY A 53 -25.57 -8.60 -23.67
N LYS A 54 -25.90 -7.40 -23.22
CA LYS A 54 -24.96 -6.26 -23.23
C LYS A 54 -23.67 -6.52 -22.45
N GLU A 55 -23.70 -7.37 -21.43
CA GLU A 55 -22.52 -7.78 -20.66
C GLU A 55 -21.54 -8.67 -21.45
N GLY A 56 -21.98 -9.28 -22.53
CA GLY A 56 -21.14 -10.04 -23.47
C GLY A 56 -20.52 -9.19 -24.58
N ILE A 57 -20.64 -7.88 -24.52
CA ILE A 57 -20.21 -6.95 -25.57
C ILE A 57 -19.32 -5.87 -24.99
N VAL A 58 -18.22 -5.61 -25.68
CA VAL A 58 -17.29 -4.51 -25.37
C VAL A 58 -17.12 -3.64 -26.60
N VAL A 59 -17.38 -2.36 -26.45
CA VAL A 59 -17.08 -1.37 -27.49
C VAL A 59 -15.66 -0.86 -27.28
N THR A 60 -14.82 -0.98 -28.28
CA THR A 60 -13.44 -0.52 -28.20
C THR A 60 -13.37 0.99 -28.10
N SER A 61 -12.62 1.49 -27.15
CA SER A 61 -12.34 2.91 -26.97
C SER A 61 -10.84 3.17 -26.88
N VAL A 62 -10.43 4.37 -27.29
CA VAL A 62 -9.05 4.80 -27.07
C VAL A 62 -8.91 5.18 -25.60
N GLY A 63 -8.04 4.51 -24.90
CA GLY A 63 -7.67 4.77 -23.51
C GLY A 63 -6.23 5.23 -23.38
N VAL A 64 -5.87 5.69 -22.19
CA VAL A 64 -4.47 6.00 -21.83
C VAL A 64 -3.86 4.76 -21.23
N ILE A 65 -2.87 4.22 -21.92
CA ILE A 65 -2.07 3.09 -21.47
C ILE A 65 -0.91 3.64 -20.65
N ARG A 66 -0.78 3.14 -19.43
CA ARG A 66 0.34 3.49 -18.55
C ARG A 66 1.25 2.28 -18.42
N ILE A 67 2.52 2.51 -18.67
CA ILE A 67 3.55 1.46 -18.63
C ILE A 67 4.53 1.84 -17.54
N GLY A 68 4.85 0.88 -16.70
CA GLY A 68 5.86 1.07 -15.67
C GLY A 68 5.90 -0.07 -14.67
N PRO A 69 6.91 -0.07 -13.81
CA PRO A 69 7.06 -1.10 -12.81
C PRO A 69 5.92 -1.09 -11.79
N VAL A 70 5.58 -2.28 -11.34
CA VAL A 70 4.65 -2.46 -10.22
C VAL A 70 5.42 -2.23 -8.92
N ILE A 71 4.81 -1.50 -8.01
CA ILE A 71 5.31 -1.24 -6.66
C ILE A 71 4.27 -1.69 -5.65
N SER A 72 4.65 -2.60 -4.78
CA SER A 72 3.78 -3.11 -3.72
C SER A 72 4.40 -2.84 -2.37
N GLY A 73 3.59 -2.49 -1.39
CA GLY A 73 4.11 -2.19 -0.08
C GLY A 73 3.05 -1.79 0.94
N THR A 74 3.53 -1.36 2.10
CA THR A 74 2.67 -0.94 3.21
C THR A 74 2.62 0.58 3.29
N MET A 75 1.44 1.11 3.53
CA MET A 75 1.23 2.53 3.80
C MET A 75 1.49 2.85 5.25
N THR A 76 2.27 3.89 5.49
CA THR A 76 2.55 4.43 6.82
C THR A 76 2.30 5.93 6.84
N PRO A 77 1.91 6.52 7.98
CA PRO A 77 1.89 7.97 8.12
C PRO A 77 3.30 8.53 7.88
N GLN A 78 3.40 9.65 7.17
CA GLN A 78 4.70 10.27 6.90
C GLN A 78 5.37 10.80 8.18
N GLN A 79 4.56 11.25 9.14
CA GLN A 79 5.00 11.67 10.46
C GLN A 79 4.33 10.80 11.51
N ALA A 80 5.14 10.12 12.30
CA ALA A 80 4.73 9.33 13.45
C ALA A 80 5.76 9.52 14.57
N ALA A 81 5.29 9.73 15.79
CA ALA A 81 6.15 9.85 16.96
C ALA A 81 5.54 9.10 18.14
N THR A 82 6.31 8.22 18.73
CA THR A 82 5.99 7.59 20.01
C THR A 82 6.76 8.30 21.12
N LEU A 83 6.04 9.03 21.96
CA LEU A 83 6.61 9.68 23.12
C LEU A 83 6.87 8.64 24.21
N ARG A 84 8.11 8.62 24.68
CA ARG A 84 8.55 7.70 25.73
C ARG A 84 8.96 8.47 26.96
N SER A 85 8.73 7.88 28.11
CA SER A 85 9.22 8.47 29.37
C SER A 85 10.75 8.45 29.40
N GLU A 86 11.34 9.55 29.86
CA GLU A 86 12.75 9.66 30.19
C GLU A 86 13.03 9.53 31.69
N ILE A 87 11.97 9.60 32.49
CA ILE A 87 12.04 9.53 33.96
C ILE A 87 11.07 8.48 34.50
N SER A 88 11.29 8.02 35.72
CA SER A 88 10.34 7.14 36.43
C SER A 88 9.36 7.98 37.24
N GLY A 89 8.12 7.48 37.38
CA GLY A 89 7.12 8.09 38.22
C GLY A 89 5.68 7.64 37.85
N PRO A 90 4.70 7.94 38.72
CA PRO A 90 3.31 7.68 38.41
C PRO A 90 2.74 8.73 37.46
N ILE A 91 1.91 8.28 36.50
CA ILE A 91 1.10 9.17 35.65
C ILE A 91 0.00 9.78 36.50
N VAL A 92 0.02 11.09 36.65
CA VAL A 92 -1.03 11.82 37.40
C VAL A 92 -2.25 12.00 36.53
N GLN A 93 -2.05 12.34 35.25
CA GLN A 93 -3.16 12.65 34.37
C GLN A 93 -2.79 12.36 32.91
N THR A 94 -3.78 11.85 32.17
CA THR A 94 -3.79 11.78 30.71
C THR A 94 -4.85 12.76 30.19
N TYR A 95 -4.49 13.59 29.22
CA TYR A 95 -5.35 14.68 28.71
C TYR A 95 -6.01 14.33 27.39
N VAL A 96 -5.68 13.17 26.82
CA VAL A 96 -6.12 12.76 25.49
C VAL A 96 -6.51 11.29 25.46
N GLU A 97 -7.42 10.97 24.52
CA GLU A 97 -7.86 9.61 24.24
C GLU A 97 -7.37 9.15 22.88
N GLN A 98 -7.35 7.82 22.67
CA GLN A 98 -7.04 7.23 21.38
C GLN A 98 -8.04 7.69 20.31
N GLY A 99 -7.56 8.07 19.12
CA GLY A 99 -8.36 8.64 18.04
C GLY A 99 -8.60 10.15 18.15
N GLN A 100 -8.20 10.79 19.24
CA GLN A 100 -8.40 12.23 19.44
C GLN A 100 -7.39 13.04 18.63
N ALA A 101 -7.85 14.16 18.03
CA ALA A 101 -7.00 15.14 17.39
C ALA A 101 -6.24 15.98 18.40
N VAL A 102 -4.96 16.22 18.13
CA VAL A 102 -4.07 17.02 18.96
C VAL A 102 -3.30 18.04 18.13
N LYS A 103 -2.96 19.17 18.76
CA LYS A 103 -2.15 20.23 18.16
C LYS A 103 -0.72 20.20 18.68
N HIS A 104 0.22 20.68 17.89
CA HIS A 104 1.61 20.88 18.31
C HIS A 104 1.69 21.59 19.66
N GLY A 105 2.51 21.06 20.58
CA GLY A 105 2.70 21.62 21.93
C GLY A 105 1.56 21.30 22.93
N GLN A 106 0.44 20.70 22.50
CA GLN A 106 -0.65 20.32 23.39
C GLN A 106 -0.16 19.24 24.38
N SER A 107 -0.49 19.42 25.67
CA SER A 107 -0.16 18.43 26.71
C SER A 107 -1.00 17.15 26.52
N LEU A 108 -0.34 15.99 26.54
CA LEU A 108 -0.93 14.68 26.31
C LEU A 108 -1.04 13.87 27.60
N ALA A 109 0.02 13.90 28.42
CA ALA A 109 0.05 13.24 29.72
C ALA A 109 1.06 13.96 30.64
N ARG A 110 0.95 13.71 31.96
CA ARG A 110 1.85 14.26 32.95
C ARG A 110 2.18 13.21 34.00
N ILE A 111 3.46 13.09 34.31
CA ILE A 111 4.01 12.36 35.47
C ILE A 111 3.93 13.27 36.69
N ASP A 112 3.90 12.69 37.89
CA ASP A 112 4.00 13.45 39.14
C ASP A 112 5.28 14.26 39.19
N ASP A 113 5.13 15.56 39.24
CA ASP A 113 6.21 16.54 39.19
C ASP A 113 6.44 17.27 40.54
N THR A 114 5.75 16.84 41.62
CA THR A 114 5.75 17.53 42.91
C THR A 114 7.17 17.73 43.45
N ALA A 115 7.96 16.67 43.60
CA ALA A 115 9.33 16.74 44.10
C ALA A 115 10.26 17.51 43.16
N ILE A 116 10.04 17.41 41.85
CA ILE A 116 10.84 18.10 40.84
C ILE A 116 10.56 19.60 40.88
N ARG A 117 9.30 20.03 41.07
CA ARG A 117 8.94 21.45 41.26
C ARG A 117 9.62 22.04 42.50
N GLU A 118 9.67 21.31 43.61
CA GLU A 118 10.36 21.76 44.80
C GLU A 118 11.87 21.96 44.54
N THR A 119 12.48 21.05 43.76
CA THR A 119 13.87 21.19 43.34
C THR A 119 14.10 22.45 42.48
N VAL A 120 13.17 22.74 41.54
CA VAL A 120 13.24 23.99 40.75
C VAL A 120 13.13 25.22 41.65
N LEU A 121 12.19 25.25 42.60
CA LEU A 121 12.03 26.35 43.55
C LEU A 121 13.28 26.56 44.41
N SER A 122 13.90 25.50 44.90
CA SER A 122 15.17 25.54 45.62
C SER A 122 16.29 26.13 44.76
N ALA A 123 16.47 25.63 43.52
CA ALA A 123 17.46 26.13 42.61
C ALA A 123 17.25 27.61 42.23
N GLN A 124 15.97 28.07 42.07
CA GLN A 124 15.64 29.48 41.86
C GLN A 124 16.07 30.35 43.04
N SER A 125 15.87 29.84 44.27
CA SER A 125 16.26 30.58 45.49
C SER A 125 17.74 30.67 45.62
N ALA A 126 18.50 29.61 45.28
CA ALA A 126 19.96 29.59 45.26
C ALA A 126 20.52 30.58 44.22
N LEU A 127 19.93 30.62 43.01
CA LEU A 127 20.35 31.58 41.99
C LEU A 127 20.09 33.02 42.45
N ARG A 128 18.95 33.30 43.12
CA ARG A 128 18.63 34.65 43.63
C ARG A 128 19.67 35.08 44.67
N SER A 129 20.07 34.18 45.57
CA SER A 129 21.13 34.43 46.58
C SER A 129 22.49 34.70 45.92
N ALA A 130 22.90 33.82 44.98
CA ALA A 130 24.15 33.99 44.25
C ALA A 130 24.19 35.28 43.45
N LYS A 131 23.07 35.70 42.85
CA LYS A 131 22.96 36.97 42.15
C LYS A 131 23.14 38.16 43.08
N LEU A 132 22.55 38.17 44.28
CA LEU A 132 22.75 39.22 45.26
C LEU A 132 24.23 39.31 45.69
N THR A 133 24.89 38.18 45.87
CA THR A 133 26.33 38.12 46.17
C THR A 133 27.18 38.73 45.05
N PHE A 134 26.87 38.37 43.81
CA PHE A 134 27.50 38.94 42.62
C PHE A 134 27.29 40.45 42.50
N ASP A 135 26.04 40.94 42.66
CA ASP A 135 25.68 42.36 42.58
C ASP A 135 26.39 43.18 43.68
N ASN A 136 26.62 42.60 44.90
CA ASN A 136 27.35 43.24 45.97
C ASN A 136 28.85 43.30 45.62
N ALA A 137 29.45 42.16 45.19
CA ALA A 137 30.87 42.10 44.82
C ALA A 137 31.16 43.03 43.63
N THR A 138 30.25 43.17 42.70
CA THR A 138 30.37 44.14 41.57
C THR A 138 30.46 45.58 42.08
N ARG A 139 29.52 45.99 42.97
CA ARG A 139 29.53 47.32 43.58
C ARG A 139 30.79 47.59 44.42
N ASP A 140 31.26 46.62 45.13
CA ASP A 140 32.49 46.73 45.93
C ASP A 140 33.73 46.87 45.04
N ALA A 141 33.88 46.06 43.99
CA ALA A 141 34.95 46.16 42.99
C ALA A 141 34.97 47.51 42.30
N GLU A 142 33.79 48.02 41.86
CA GLU A 142 33.65 49.34 41.26
C GLU A 142 33.99 50.48 42.24
N ARG A 143 33.67 50.30 43.51
CA ARG A 143 34.04 51.27 44.57
C ARG A 143 35.55 51.33 44.77
N GLU A 144 36.21 50.16 44.95
CA GLU A 144 37.64 50.10 45.13
C GLU A 144 38.42 50.65 43.93
N GLN A 145 37.97 50.36 42.69
CA GLN A 145 38.57 50.96 41.50
C GLN A 145 38.46 52.49 41.47
N ARG A 146 37.31 53.07 41.89
CA ARG A 146 37.19 54.54 41.98
C ARG A 146 38.08 55.14 43.08
N LEU A 147 38.25 54.48 44.21
CA LEU A 147 39.13 54.91 45.31
C LEU A 147 40.63 54.82 44.93
N GLU A 148 41.05 53.79 44.21
CA GLU A 148 42.37 53.67 43.64
C GLU A 148 42.70 54.82 42.69
N ALA A 149 41.77 55.09 41.75
CA ALA A 149 41.93 56.22 40.81
C ALA A 149 42.06 57.56 41.52
N ALA A 150 41.50 57.68 42.75
CA ALA A 150 41.65 58.82 43.61
C ALA A 150 42.89 58.77 44.52
N GLY A 151 43.69 57.72 44.46
CA GLY A 151 44.87 57.49 45.30
C GLY A 151 44.57 57.11 46.78
N ALA A 152 43.34 56.69 47.10
CA ALA A 152 42.84 56.48 48.46
C ALA A 152 43.06 55.04 48.95
N VAL A 153 43.30 54.04 48.06
CA VAL A 153 43.53 52.64 48.37
C VAL A 153 44.69 52.08 47.55
N ALA A 154 45.28 50.94 48.02
CA ALA A 154 46.39 50.31 47.31
C ALA A 154 45.90 49.39 46.17
N PRO A 155 46.67 49.21 45.07
CA PRO A 155 46.30 48.33 43.96
C PRO A 155 45.96 46.87 44.39
N ARG A 156 46.58 46.36 45.44
CA ARG A 156 46.28 45.03 46.02
C ARG A 156 44.82 44.88 46.51
N ASP A 157 44.20 46.00 46.93
CA ASP A 157 42.87 46.00 47.49
C ASP A 157 41.85 45.89 46.33
N VAL A 158 42.11 46.57 45.20
CA VAL A 158 41.38 46.39 43.95
C VAL A 158 41.48 44.96 43.45
N GLU A 159 42.70 44.40 43.38
CA GLU A 159 42.90 42.99 42.97
C GLU A 159 42.14 42.00 43.87
N ALA A 160 42.04 42.28 45.18
CA ALA A 160 41.28 41.44 46.11
C ALA A 160 39.76 41.52 45.84
N ALA A 161 39.26 42.72 45.57
CA ALA A 161 37.85 42.93 45.21
C ALA A 161 37.50 42.28 43.85
N GLU A 162 38.40 42.37 42.85
CA GLU A 162 38.23 41.73 41.56
C GLU A 162 38.24 40.20 41.66
N ARG A 163 39.08 39.60 42.49
CA ARG A 163 39.06 38.14 42.77
C ARG A 163 37.74 37.72 43.44
N THR A 164 37.20 38.54 44.35
CA THR A 164 35.91 38.31 45.00
C THR A 164 34.78 38.40 44.00
N LEU A 165 34.78 39.37 43.10
CA LEU A 165 33.83 39.50 42.00
C LEU A 165 33.88 38.30 41.06
N ALA A 166 35.09 37.85 40.64
CA ALA A 166 35.24 36.69 39.79
C ALA A 166 34.71 35.40 40.46
N SER A 167 34.94 35.25 41.76
CA SER A 167 34.40 34.10 42.54
C SER A 167 32.86 34.17 42.62
N ALA A 168 32.28 35.34 42.88
CA ALA A 168 30.86 35.52 42.96
C ALA A 168 30.16 35.31 41.57
N GLN A 169 30.85 35.73 40.50
CA GLN A 169 30.38 35.49 39.12
C GLN A 169 30.36 33.99 38.82
N ALA A 170 31.39 33.22 39.18
CA ALA A 170 31.43 31.79 39.03
C ALA A 170 30.32 31.08 39.85
N GLY A 171 30.07 31.56 41.09
CA GLY A 171 28.97 31.04 41.92
C GLY A 171 27.58 31.28 41.33
N MET A 172 27.36 32.44 40.72
CA MET A 172 26.12 32.76 40.04
C MET A 172 25.93 31.87 38.79
N ALA A 173 27.00 31.66 38.03
CA ALA A 173 26.93 30.78 36.82
C ALA A 173 26.65 29.32 37.21
N ASP A 174 27.21 28.83 38.33
CA ASP A 174 26.93 27.48 38.85
C ASP A 174 25.43 27.34 39.28
N ALA A 175 24.95 28.34 40.04
CA ALA A 175 23.53 28.36 40.45
C ALA A 175 22.56 28.45 39.26
N GLN A 176 22.90 29.20 38.20
CA GLN A 176 22.15 29.28 36.96
C GLN A 176 22.10 27.92 36.24
N SER A 177 23.23 27.20 36.18
CA SER A 177 23.35 25.89 35.57
C SER A 177 22.48 24.87 36.29
N ARG A 178 22.48 24.91 37.63
CA ARG A 178 21.60 24.04 38.45
C ARG A 178 20.15 24.31 38.24
N LEU A 179 19.72 25.56 38.12
CA LEU A 179 18.35 25.91 37.81
C LEU A 179 17.95 25.39 36.43
N THR A 180 18.80 25.55 35.42
CA THR A 180 18.56 25.04 34.06
C THR A 180 18.38 23.53 34.07
N ALA A 181 19.23 22.79 34.78
CA ALA A 181 19.11 21.35 34.92
C ALA A 181 17.80 20.91 35.60
N ALA A 182 17.40 21.61 36.68
CA ALA A 182 16.15 21.34 37.35
C ALA A 182 14.91 21.61 36.46
N GLN A 183 14.95 22.69 35.67
CA GLN A 183 13.90 23.01 34.70
C GLN A 183 13.80 21.95 33.59
N GLN A 184 14.92 21.49 33.06
CA GLN A 184 14.93 20.38 32.08
C GLN A 184 14.32 19.09 32.63
N GLN A 185 14.57 18.78 33.92
CA GLN A 185 13.93 17.63 34.56
C GLN A 185 12.41 17.84 34.70
N LEU A 186 11.97 19.04 35.00
CA LEU A 186 10.55 19.38 35.08
C LEU A 186 9.88 19.26 33.70
N ASP A 187 10.54 19.71 32.64
CA ASP A 187 9.99 19.60 31.28
C ASP A 187 9.79 18.13 30.87
N LYS A 188 10.63 17.21 31.34
CA LYS A 188 10.50 15.76 31.07
C LYS A 188 9.29 15.12 31.76
N THR A 189 8.63 15.79 32.67
CA THR A 189 7.40 15.29 33.32
C THR A 189 6.15 15.47 32.48
N THR A 190 6.17 16.35 31.49
CA THR A 190 5.01 16.70 30.67
C THR A 190 5.23 16.28 29.22
N PHE A 191 4.40 15.38 28.75
CA PHE A 191 4.44 14.90 27.35
C PHE A 191 3.61 15.84 26.49
N ARG A 192 4.22 16.39 25.43
CA ARG A 192 3.57 17.31 24.49
C ARG A 192 3.62 16.76 23.08
N ALA A 193 2.57 17.04 22.30
CA ALA A 193 2.52 16.64 20.90
C ALA A 193 3.63 17.35 20.09
N PRO A 194 4.46 16.62 19.34
CA PRO A 194 5.55 17.20 18.57
C PRO A 194 5.09 17.83 17.25
N PHE A 195 3.87 17.50 16.79
CA PHE A 195 3.22 18.04 15.58
C PHE A 195 1.70 17.90 15.69
N ASP A 196 0.97 18.51 14.79
CA ASP A 196 -0.49 18.35 14.66
C ASP A 196 -0.82 16.96 14.11
N GLY A 197 -1.74 16.22 14.78
CA GLY A 197 -2.06 14.88 14.38
C GLY A 197 -3.18 14.23 15.16
N LEU A 198 -3.22 12.90 15.11
CA LEU A 198 -4.15 12.06 15.86
C LEU A 198 -3.37 11.16 16.82
N VAL A 199 -3.94 10.90 17.98
CA VAL A 199 -3.43 9.89 18.94
C VAL A 199 -3.72 8.51 18.34
N SER A 200 -2.68 7.77 17.95
CA SER A 200 -2.84 6.40 17.44
C SER A 200 -2.94 5.38 18.56
N GLU A 201 -2.13 5.55 19.62
CA GLU A 201 -2.08 4.64 20.75
C GLU A 201 -1.81 5.38 22.06
N ARG A 202 -2.39 4.89 23.16
CA ARG A 202 -2.13 5.35 24.51
C ARG A 202 -2.09 4.12 25.44
N PRO A 203 -0.90 3.49 25.57
CA PRO A 203 -0.75 2.26 26.36
C PRO A 203 -0.79 2.49 27.88
N VAL A 204 -0.74 3.73 28.36
CA VAL A 204 -0.71 4.06 29.79
C VAL A 204 -1.97 4.81 30.24
N ASN A 205 -2.34 4.66 31.50
CA ASN A 205 -3.47 5.32 32.15
C ASN A 205 -2.99 6.15 33.35
N ALA A 206 -3.85 7.07 33.81
CA ALA A 206 -3.62 7.74 35.08
C ALA A 206 -3.56 6.72 36.24
N GLY A 207 -2.55 6.84 37.09
CA GLY A 207 -2.22 5.89 38.15
C GLY A 207 -1.13 4.87 37.80
N ASP A 208 -0.83 4.66 36.52
CA ASP A 208 0.25 3.74 36.11
C ASP A 208 1.62 4.32 36.50
N VAL A 209 2.52 3.45 36.93
CA VAL A 209 3.91 3.81 37.20
C VAL A 209 4.76 3.46 35.99
N VAL A 210 5.43 4.48 35.43
CA VAL A 210 6.27 4.34 34.24
C VAL A 210 7.76 4.39 34.57
N GLN A 211 8.56 3.78 33.70
CA GLN A 211 10.01 3.76 33.77
C GLN A 211 10.59 4.44 32.50
N PRO A 212 11.87 4.88 32.52
CA PRO A 212 12.52 5.36 31.32
C PRO A 212 12.41 4.35 30.17
N GLY A 213 12.01 4.82 28.98
CA GLY A 213 11.75 3.98 27.78
C GLY A 213 10.30 3.51 27.63
N THR A 214 9.46 3.60 28.65
CA THR A 214 8.02 3.25 28.54
C THR A 214 7.33 4.18 27.55
N ALA A 215 6.59 3.60 26.58
CA ALA A 215 5.78 4.35 25.65
C ALA A 215 4.55 4.95 26.35
N ILE A 216 4.33 6.23 26.18
CA ILE A 216 3.23 6.97 26.84
C ILE A 216 2.08 7.26 25.86
N VAL A 217 2.39 7.86 24.73
CA VAL A 217 1.42 8.21 23.68
C VAL A 217 2.12 8.15 22.33
N SER A 218 1.45 7.58 21.34
CA SER A 218 1.87 7.63 19.93
C SER A 218 0.97 8.62 19.18
N VAL A 219 1.58 9.55 18.47
CA VAL A 219 0.89 10.55 17.65
C VAL A 219 1.29 10.35 16.20
N VAL A 220 0.31 10.37 15.29
CA VAL A 220 0.51 10.22 13.85
C VAL A 220 -0.15 11.39 13.12
N ASN A 221 0.46 11.84 12.03
CA ASN A 221 -0.17 12.80 11.14
C ASN A 221 -0.75 12.07 9.92
N PRO A 222 -2.07 11.91 9.82
CA PRO A 222 -2.70 11.21 8.72
C PRO A 222 -2.81 12.03 7.43
N ALA A 223 -2.56 13.34 7.45
CA ALA A 223 -2.75 14.22 6.29
C ALA A 223 -1.82 13.89 5.11
N SER A 224 -0.71 13.24 5.38
CA SER A 224 0.23 12.74 4.37
C SER A 224 0.65 11.32 4.72
N MET A 225 0.43 10.41 3.78
CA MET A 225 0.81 9.01 3.89
C MET A 225 2.06 8.74 3.04
N ARG A 226 2.80 7.73 3.41
CA ARG A 226 3.94 7.22 2.65
C ARG A 226 3.67 5.75 2.33
N LEU A 227 3.78 5.38 1.06
CA LEU A 227 3.87 3.99 0.65
C LEU A 227 5.35 3.59 0.65
N GLU A 228 5.71 2.62 1.46
CA GLU A 228 7.03 1.98 1.45
C GLU A 228 6.93 0.70 0.62
N GLY A 229 7.32 0.79 -0.63
CA GLY A 229 7.26 -0.32 -1.57
C GLY A 229 8.63 -0.73 -2.09
N SER A 230 8.66 -1.86 -2.78
CA SER A 230 9.86 -2.43 -3.38
C SER A 230 9.67 -2.66 -4.86
N VAL A 231 10.73 -2.42 -5.63
CA VAL A 231 10.77 -2.62 -7.09
C VAL A 231 12.03 -3.43 -7.44
N PRO A 232 11.97 -4.38 -8.39
CA PRO A 232 13.15 -5.10 -8.87
C PRO A 232 14.25 -4.16 -9.36
N SER A 233 15.51 -4.43 -9.01
CA SER A 233 16.66 -3.58 -9.38
C SER A 233 16.84 -3.40 -10.88
N GLU A 234 16.39 -4.36 -11.69
CA GLU A 234 16.43 -4.33 -13.16
C GLU A 234 15.59 -3.19 -13.76
N GLN A 235 14.56 -2.74 -13.03
CA GLN A 235 13.65 -1.68 -13.46
C GLN A 235 14.02 -0.29 -12.89
N LEU A 236 15.13 -0.21 -12.15
CA LEU A 236 15.56 1.03 -11.50
C LEU A 236 15.81 2.18 -12.49
N SER A 237 16.33 1.88 -13.67
CA SER A 237 16.61 2.89 -14.70
C SER A 237 15.37 3.66 -15.18
N THR A 238 14.19 3.05 -15.04
CA THR A 238 12.91 3.66 -15.43
C THR A 238 12.30 4.54 -14.35
N LEU A 239 12.81 4.45 -13.12
CA LEU A 239 12.28 5.18 -11.96
C LEU A 239 12.96 6.55 -11.82
N LYS A 240 12.15 7.58 -11.59
CA LYS A 240 12.63 8.93 -11.29
C LYS A 240 11.85 9.51 -10.13
N VAL A 241 12.52 10.27 -9.27
CA VAL A 241 11.85 11.07 -8.24
C VAL A 241 10.87 12.03 -8.91
N GLY A 242 9.68 12.18 -8.32
CA GLY A 242 8.58 12.98 -8.87
C GLY A 242 7.65 12.23 -9.82
N THR A 243 8.01 11.02 -10.28
CA THR A 243 7.13 10.22 -11.16
C THR A 243 5.82 9.88 -10.42
N PRO A 244 4.66 10.06 -11.07
CA PRO A 244 3.38 9.70 -10.47
C PRO A 244 3.25 8.18 -10.37
N VAL A 245 2.63 7.74 -9.27
CA VAL A 245 2.27 6.35 -9.00
C VAL A 245 0.77 6.29 -8.79
N LEU A 246 0.11 5.41 -9.52
CA LEU A 246 -1.30 5.09 -9.33
C LEU A 246 -1.37 3.79 -8.53
N PHE A 247 -2.16 3.75 -7.50
CA PHE A 247 -2.25 2.58 -6.65
C PHE A 247 -3.67 2.36 -6.13
N THR A 248 -3.95 1.11 -5.84
CA THR A 248 -5.13 0.65 -5.14
C THR A 248 -4.74 0.23 -3.72
N VAL A 249 -5.64 0.45 -2.78
CA VAL A 249 -5.41 0.15 -1.37
C VAL A 249 -6.38 -0.94 -0.93
N ASN A 250 -5.87 -1.97 -0.29
CA ASN A 250 -6.69 -3.03 0.25
C ASN A 250 -7.71 -2.48 1.24
N GLY A 251 -8.98 -2.82 1.06
CA GLY A 251 -10.09 -2.30 1.86
C GLY A 251 -10.85 -1.11 1.24
N TYR A 252 -10.34 -0.49 0.15
CA TYR A 252 -11.01 0.63 -0.54
C TYR A 252 -11.57 0.26 -1.92
N GLY A 253 -11.70 -1.04 -2.20
CA GLY A 253 -12.25 -1.54 -3.47
C GLY A 253 -11.40 -1.11 -4.67
N ALA A 254 -12.08 -0.74 -5.77
CA ALA A 254 -11.43 -0.32 -7.01
C ALA A 254 -11.04 1.17 -7.05
N GLN A 255 -11.05 1.87 -5.91
CA GLN A 255 -10.67 3.28 -5.87
C GLN A 255 -9.17 3.45 -6.14
N ILE A 256 -8.85 4.29 -7.14
CA ILE A 256 -7.47 4.60 -7.50
C ILE A 256 -7.02 5.85 -6.77
N PHE A 257 -5.88 5.74 -6.10
CA PHE A 257 -5.20 6.85 -5.45
C PHE A 257 -3.96 7.24 -6.25
N THR A 258 -3.54 8.49 -6.12
CA THR A 258 -2.35 8.99 -6.80
C THR A 258 -1.34 9.48 -5.79
N GLY A 259 -0.11 8.98 -5.93
CA GLY A 259 1.05 9.44 -5.20
C GLY A 259 2.18 9.87 -6.12
N ARG A 260 3.30 10.30 -5.55
CA ARG A 260 4.53 10.62 -6.29
C ARG A 260 5.73 9.98 -5.60
N ILE A 261 6.67 9.47 -6.39
CA ILE A 261 7.95 8.98 -5.87
C ILE A 261 8.67 10.16 -5.21
N ASP A 262 8.86 10.08 -3.92
CA ASP A 262 9.58 11.05 -3.10
C ASP A 262 11.07 10.73 -3.07
N ARG A 263 11.38 9.44 -2.87
CA ARG A 263 12.75 8.97 -2.70
C ARG A 263 12.90 7.53 -3.17
N ILE A 264 14.06 7.24 -3.74
CA ILE A 264 14.51 5.90 -4.11
C ILE A 264 15.72 5.58 -3.24
N ASN A 265 15.72 4.43 -2.58
CA ASN A 265 16.86 4.02 -1.75
C ASN A 265 18.10 3.81 -2.62
N PRO A 266 19.27 4.34 -2.27
CA PRO A 266 20.50 4.16 -3.04
C PRO A 266 21.10 2.76 -2.95
N THR A 267 20.58 1.90 -2.07
CA THR A 267 21.06 0.54 -1.85
C THR A 267 20.02 -0.50 -2.26
N VAL A 268 20.49 -1.56 -2.92
CA VAL A 268 19.70 -2.74 -3.25
C VAL A 268 19.77 -3.71 -2.07
N ASP A 269 18.64 -4.29 -1.70
CA ASP A 269 18.62 -5.39 -0.74
C ASP A 269 19.26 -6.64 -1.39
N PRO A 270 20.36 -7.17 -0.82
CA PRO A 270 21.09 -8.27 -1.45
C PRO A 270 20.34 -9.60 -1.44
N ALA A 271 19.40 -9.78 -0.52
CA ALA A 271 18.62 -11.02 -0.39
C ALA A 271 17.48 -11.08 -1.41
N THR A 272 16.79 -9.96 -1.60
CA THR A 272 15.60 -9.88 -2.48
C THR A 272 15.91 -9.29 -3.85
N ARG A 273 17.08 -8.65 -4.05
CA ARG A 273 17.46 -7.88 -5.25
C ARG A 273 16.48 -6.77 -5.59
N GLN A 274 15.82 -6.23 -4.58
CA GLN A 274 14.84 -5.14 -4.73
C GLN A 274 15.42 -3.83 -4.20
N VAL A 275 14.94 -2.74 -4.79
CA VAL A 275 15.20 -1.38 -4.34
C VAL A 275 13.96 -0.85 -3.62
N ARG A 276 14.15 -0.29 -2.44
CA ARG A 276 13.06 0.33 -1.70
C ARG A 276 12.75 1.70 -2.26
N VAL A 277 11.47 1.93 -2.51
CA VAL A 277 10.95 3.19 -3.08
C VAL A 277 9.91 3.75 -2.12
N TYR A 278 9.99 5.05 -1.90
CA TYR A 278 9.07 5.78 -1.04
C TYR A 278 8.18 6.68 -1.90
N VAL A 279 6.89 6.50 -1.77
CA VAL A 279 5.88 7.27 -2.50
C VAL A 279 5.08 8.11 -1.50
N THR A 280 5.04 9.41 -1.69
CA THR A 280 4.23 10.32 -0.87
C THR A 280 2.83 10.41 -1.46
N ILE A 281 1.83 10.29 -0.60
CA ILE A 281 0.41 10.22 -0.94
C ILE A 281 -0.32 11.29 -0.13
N PRO A 282 -0.88 12.32 -0.77
CA PRO A 282 -1.74 13.29 -0.10
C PRO A 282 -2.99 12.62 0.47
N ASN A 283 -3.32 12.88 1.72
CA ASN A 283 -4.48 12.34 2.41
C ASN A 283 -5.20 13.44 3.21
N GLU A 284 -5.46 14.56 2.56
CA GLU A 284 -6.04 15.76 3.19
C GLU A 284 -7.37 15.48 3.90
N LYS A 285 -8.15 14.53 3.37
CA LYS A 285 -9.43 14.12 3.96
C LYS A 285 -9.27 13.06 5.04
N SER A 286 -8.04 12.64 5.36
CA SER A 286 -7.74 11.58 6.34
C SER A 286 -8.53 10.28 6.12
N THR A 287 -8.83 9.97 4.85
CA THR A 287 -9.58 8.76 4.49
C THR A 287 -8.71 7.51 4.51
N LEU A 288 -7.41 7.64 4.16
CA LEU A 288 -6.47 6.52 4.16
C LEU A 288 -5.94 6.27 5.57
N VAL A 289 -5.89 5.02 5.95
CA VAL A 289 -5.40 4.54 7.25
C VAL A 289 -4.03 3.90 7.07
N GLY A 290 -3.12 4.12 8.03
CA GLY A 290 -1.81 3.47 8.06
C GLY A 290 -1.90 1.98 8.36
N GLY A 291 -0.89 1.22 7.91
CA GLY A 291 -0.80 -0.23 8.09
C GLY A 291 -1.43 -1.04 6.96
N LEU A 292 -2.16 -0.43 6.03
CA LEU A 292 -2.77 -1.11 4.90
C LEU A 292 -1.74 -1.38 3.80
N PHE A 293 -1.95 -2.48 3.09
CA PHE A 293 -1.18 -2.84 1.92
C PHE A 293 -1.74 -2.16 0.68
N ALA A 294 -0.87 -1.71 -0.19
CA ALA A 294 -1.23 -1.06 -1.44
C ALA A 294 -0.39 -1.60 -2.59
N ASP A 295 -1.03 -1.77 -3.73
CA ASP A 295 -0.42 -2.15 -4.99
C ASP A 295 -0.54 -0.99 -5.98
N GLY A 296 0.58 -0.60 -6.56
CA GLY A 296 0.65 0.54 -7.45
C GLY A 296 1.44 0.26 -8.71
N GLN A 297 1.21 1.09 -9.71
CA GLN A 297 1.96 1.11 -10.94
C GLN A 297 2.59 2.49 -11.14
N VAL A 298 3.89 2.50 -11.35
CA VAL A 298 4.63 3.74 -11.65
C VAL A 298 4.35 4.14 -13.08
N ALA A 299 3.79 5.30 -13.32
CA ALA A 299 3.48 5.79 -14.66
C ALA A 299 4.76 6.36 -15.32
N THR A 300 5.64 5.48 -15.81
CA THR A 300 6.88 5.90 -16.47
C THR A 300 6.66 6.36 -17.90
N GLU A 301 5.72 5.73 -18.61
CA GLU A 301 5.28 6.11 -19.94
C GLU A 301 3.76 6.11 -20.01
N SER A 302 3.21 7.05 -20.76
CA SER A 302 1.79 7.05 -21.10
C SER A 302 1.62 7.26 -22.58
N ARG A 303 0.81 6.41 -23.20
CA ARG A 303 0.45 6.53 -24.62
C ARG A 303 -1.04 6.24 -24.81
N GLN A 304 -1.56 6.72 -25.91
CA GLN A 304 -2.92 6.39 -26.30
C GLN A 304 -2.94 5.08 -27.09
N GLY A 305 -3.90 4.22 -26.81
CA GLY A 305 -4.10 2.96 -27.51
C GLY A 305 -5.48 2.38 -27.22
N ILE A 306 -5.83 1.34 -27.96
CA ILE A 306 -7.09 0.64 -27.76
C ILE A 306 -6.90 -0.37 -26.66
N MET A 307 -7.63 -0.21 -25.56
CA MET A 307 -7.66 -1.15 -24.42
C MET A 307 -8.96 -1.94 -24.43
N ILE A 308 -8.84 -3.24 -24.24
CA ILE A 308 -9.98 -4.15 -24.10
C ILE A 308 -9.80 -5.07 -22.89
N PRO A 309 -10.88 -5.53 -22.25
CA PRO A 309 -10.77 -6.56 -21.22
C PRO A 309 -10.07 -7.80 -21.74
N THR A 310 -9.18 -8.38 -20.94
CA THR A 310 -8.46 -9.60 -21.30
C THR A 310 -9.41 -10.73 -21.68
N ALA A 311 -10.57 -10.79 -21.04
CA ALA A 311 -11.65 -11.73 -21.34
C ALA A 311 -12.26 -11.58 -22.75
N SER A 312 -11.88 -10.58 -23.55
CA SER A 312 -12.31 -10.39 -24.93
C SER A 312 -11.35 -10.99 -25.97
N VAL A 313 -10.18 -11.48 -25.52
CA VAL A 313 -9.16 -12.06 -26.39
C VAL A 313 -9.17 -13.59 -26.25
N ASP A 314 -9.16 -14.29 -27.37
CA ASP A 314 -8.93 -15.73 -27.41
C ASP A 314 -7.46 -16.02 -27.73
N GLU A 315 -6.72 -16.49 -26.75
CA GLU A 315 -5.29 -16.83 -26.83
C GLU A 315 -5.03 -18.32 -26.97
N ARG A 316 -6.06 -19.16 -27.18
CA ARG A 316 -5.92 -20.62 -27.27
C ARG A 316 -5.23 -21.07 -28.55
N GLY A 317 -5.19 -20.23 -29.57
CA GLY A 317 -4.52 -20.49 -30.85
C GLY A 317 -3.08 -19.97 -30.90
N VAL A 318 -2.39 -20.24 -32.00
CA VAL A 318 -1.04 -19.71 -32.27
C VAL A 318 -1.05 -18.18 -32.41
N THR A 319 -2.12 -17.63 -32.96
CA THR A 319 -2.33 -16.20 -33.11
C THR A 319 -3.50 -15.78 -32.28
N PRO A 320 -3.37 -14.78 -31.39
CA PRO A 320 -4.49 -14.25 -30.64
C PRO A 320 -5.55 -13.67 -31.57
N ILE A 321 -6.82 -13.95 -31.27
CA ILE A 321 -7.95 -13.44 -32.04
C ILE A 321 -8.96 -12.75 -31.12
N VAL A 322 -9.70 -11.82 -31.71
CA VAL A 322 -10.92 -11.28 -31.09
C VAL A 322 -12.12 -11.53 -31.98
N LEU A 323 -13.28 -11.70 -31.40
CA LEU A 323 -14.53 -11.82 -32.12
C LEU A 323 -15.18 -10.46 -32.23
N ARG A 324 -15.22 -9.92 -33.46
CA ARG A 324 -15.85 -8.63 -33.79
C ARG A 324 -17.26 -8.85 -34.32
N LEU A 325 -18.19 -8.04 -33.86
CA LEU A 325 -19.52 -8.00 -34.41
C LEU A 325 -19.60 -6.94 -35.52
N ARG A 326 -19.81 -7.36 -36.76
CA ARG A 326 -19.96 -6.48 -37.90
C ARG A 326 -21.25 -6.80 -38.64
N SER A 327 -22.10 -5.82 -38.82
CA SER A 327 -23.42 -5.98 -39.50
C SER A 327 -24.26 -7.15 -38.96
N GLY A 328 -24.21 -7.39 -37.62
CA GLY A 328 -24.94 -8.47 -36.95
C GLY A 328 -24.37 -9.87 -37.14
N SER A 329 -23.15 -10.01 -37.68
CA SER A 329 -22.46 -11.28 -37.83
C SER A 329 -21.12 -11.26 -37.10
N VAL A 330 -20.72 -12.39 -36.53
CA VAL A 330 -19.44 -12.59 -35.83
C VAL A 330 -18.34 -12.78 -36.87
N GLU A 331 -17.27 -11.96 -36.75
CA GLU A 331 -16.06 -12.06 -37.53
C GLU A 331 -14.86 -12.33 -36.61
N SER A 332 -14.03 -13.31 -36.95
CA SER A 332 -12.78 -13.58 -36.25
C SER A 332 -11.69 -12.70 -36.82
N VAL A 333 -11.10 -11.86 -36.01
CA VAL A 333 -10.06 -10.90 -36.39
C VAL A 333 -8.75 -11.24 -35.67
N PRO A 334 -7.67 -11.57 -36.38
CA PRO A 334 -6.37 -11.73 -35.76
C PRO A 334 -5.86 -10.38 -35.25
N VAL A 335 -5.31 -10.37 -34.02
CA VAL A 335 -4.87 -9.15 -33.36
C VAL A 335 -3.43 -9.26 -32.90
N GLN A 336 -2.76 -8.12 -32.80
CA GLN A 336 -1.47 -8.00 -32.16
C GLN A 336 -1.67 -7.40 -30.76
N LEU A 337 -1.31 -8.18 -29.75
CA LEU A 337 -1.37 -7.71 -28.37
C LEU A 337 -0.17 -6.82 -28.06
N GLY A 338 -0.40 -5.82 -27.24
CA GLY A 338 0.60 -4.95 -26.69
C GLY A 338 0.80 -5.21 -25.19
N VAL A 339 0.79 -4.15 -24.41
CA VAL A 339 0.97 -4.20 -22.97
C VAL A 339 -0.31 -4.70 -22.31
N ARG A 340 -0.13 -5.59 -21.32
CA ARG A 340 -1.21 -6.03 -20.44
C ARG A 340 -1.17 -5.23 -19.15
N ASP A 341 -2.29 -4.64 -18.80
CA ASP A 341 -2.49 -3.98 -17.51
C ASP A 341 -3.21 -4.95 -16.57
N ASN A 342 -2.45 -5.56 -15.68
CA ASN A 342 -2.99 -6.52 -14.71
C ASN A 342 -3.84 -5.87 -13.62
N ALA A 343 -3.69 -4.56 -13.39
CA ALA A 343 -4.46 -3.85 -12.37
C ALA A 343 -5.91 -3.60 -12.82
N SER A 344 -6.12 -3.35 -14.12
CA SER A 344 -7.44 -3.13 -14.72
C SER A 344 -7.97 -4.34 -15.49
N ASP A 345 -7.23 -5.45 -15.52
CA ASP A 345 -7.52 -6.66 -16.33
C ASP A 345 -7.78 -6.33 -17.80
N GLN A 346 -6.96 -5.44 -18.37
CA GLN A 346 -7.04 -4.99 -19.74
C GLN A 346 -5.77 -5.28 -20.52
N VAL A 347 -5.92 -5.45 -21.84
CA VAL A 347 -4.82 -5.64 -22.78
C VAL A 347 -4.89 -4.66 -23.93
N GLU A 348 -3.73 -4.13 -24.31
CA GLU A 348 -3.60 -3.25 -25.46
C GLU A 348 -3.74 -4.03 -26.78
N LEU A 349 -4.48 -3.49 -27.72
CA LEU A 349 -4.47 -3.92 -29.12
C LEU A 349 -3.66 -2.96 -29.95
N ARG A 350 -2.55 -3.44 -30.55
CA ARG A 350 -1.71 -2.66 -31.46
C ARG A 350 -2.20 -2.67 -32.88
N ALA A 351 -2.85 -3.77 -33.29
CA ALA A 351 -3.38 -3.93 -34.64
C ALA A 351 -4.55 -4.92 -34.66
N GLY A 352 -5.39 -4.82 -35.68
CA GLY A 352 -6.51 -5.72 -35.95
C GLY A 352 -7.88 -5.11 -35.74
N VAL A 353 -8.03 -4.10 -34.87
CA VAL A 353 -9.32 -3.46 -34.55
C VAL A 353 -9.18 -1.95 -34.55
N ALA A 354 -10.29 -1.26 -34.84
CA ALA A 354 -10.39 0.20 -34.75
C ALA A 354 -11.22 0.63 -33.52
N ALA A 355 -11.02 1.88 -33.10
CA ALA A 355 -11.87 2.46 -32.07
C ALA A 355 -13.34 2.53 -32.57
N GLY A 356 -14.29 2.11 -31.72
CA GLY A 356 -15.72 1.99 -32.08
C GLY A 356 -16.13 0.60 -32.54
N ASP A 357 -15.19 -0.33 -32.77
CA ASP A 357 -15.56 -1.71 -33.09
C ASP A 357 -16.23 -2.37 -31.86
N THR A 358 -17.22 -3.22 -32.14
CA THR A 358 -17.92 -3.98 -31.10
C THR A 358 -17.34 -5.38 -31.03
N LEU A 359 -16.78 -5.75 -29.88
CA LEU A 359 -16.18 -7.05 -29.62
C LEU A 359 -17.08 -7.90 -28.71
N LEU A 360 -16.97 -9.20 -28.84
CA LEU A 360 -17.60 -10.17 -27.94
C LEU A 360 -16.63 -10.55 -26.82
N ALA A 361 -17.13 -10.65 -25.60
CA ALA A 361 -16.37 -11.00 -24.42
C ALA A 361 -17.00 -12.17 -23.66
N ASN A 362 -16.23 -12.82 -22.78
CA ASN A 362 -16.68 -13.88 -21.89
C ASN A 362 -17.37 -15.04 -22.64
N ALA A 363 -18.58 -15.40 -22.20
CA ALA A 363 -19.35 -16.53 -22.76
C ALA A 363 -19.64 -16.41 -24.27
N ALA A 364 -19.64 -15.21 -24.81
CA ALA A 364 -19.88 -14.95 -26.24
C ALA A 364 -18.67 -15.32 -27.12
N GLN A 365 -17.49 -15.56 -26.56
CA GLN A 365 -16.30 -16.01 -27.31
C GLN A 365 -16.42 -17.42 -27.90
N GLY A 366 -17.38 -18.23 -27.43
CA GLY A 366 -17.64 -19.58 -27.98
C GLY A 366 -18.39 -19.60 -29.30
N LEU A 367 -18.77 -18.45 -29.86
CA LEU A 367 -19.53 -18.37 -31.10
C LEU A 367 -18.62 -18.59 -32.32
N ALA A 368 -19.09 -19.40 -33.26
CA ALA A 368 -18.35 -19.63 -34.49
C ALA A 368 -18.42 -18.38 -35.42
N PRO A 369 -17.33 -18.09 -36.16
CA PRO A 369 -17.35 -17.05 -37.19
C PRO A 369 -18.50 -17.26 -38.19
N GLY A 370 -19.21 -16.20 -38.55
CA GLY A 370 -20.39 -16.24 -39.40
C GLY A 370 -21.71 -16.38 -38.65
N THR A 371 -21.72 -16.62 -37.35
CA THR A 371 -22.96 -16.70 -36.55
C THR A 371 -23.62 -15.32 -36.52
N LYS A 372 -24.94 -15.28 -36.76
CA LYS A 372 -25.74 -14.05 -36.63
C LYS A 372 -26.06 -13.81 -35.15
N VAL A 373 -25.75 -12.62 -34.68
CA VAL A 373 -25.98 -12.21 -33.31
C VAL A 373 -26.94 -11.04 -33.23
N ARG A 374 -27.89 -11.14 -32.30
CA ARG A 374 -28.78 -10.03 -31.93
C ARG A 374 -28.43 -9.58 -30.51
N ILE A 375 -28.22 -8.29 -30.34
CA ILE A 375 -27.99 -7.69 -29.03
C ILE A 375 -29.33 -7.55 -28.32
N THR A 376 -29.50 -8.20 -27.16
CA THR A 376 -30.69 -8.04 -26.32
C THR A 376 -30.40 -7.16 -25.12
N ALA A 377 -31.27 -6.21 -24.80
CA ALA A 377 -31.23 -5.48 -23.55
C ALA A 377 -31.65 -6.42 -22.39
N VAL A 378 -31.09 -6.23 -21.23
CA VAL A 378 -31.47 -6.96 -19.99
C VAL A 378 -32.99 -6.72 -19.77
N GLY A 379 -33.80 -7.77 -19.93
CA GLY A 379 -35.26 -7.71 -19.73
C GLY A 379 -36.10 -8.46 -20.77
N ASP A 380 -35.55 -8.83 -21.94
CA ASP A 380 -36.30 -9.54 -23.00
C ASP A 380 -35.94 -11.05 -22.96
N GLN A 381 -36.34 -11.75 -21.90
CA GLN A 381 -36.41 -13.20 -21.94
C GLN A 381 -37.67 -13.59 -22.74
N PRO A 382 -37.55 -14.34 -23.86
CA PRO A 382 -38.73 -14.90 -24.49
C PRO A 382 -39.38 -15.90 -23.52
N ALA A 383 -40.63 -15.65 -23.20
CA ALA A 383 -41.46 -16.55 -22.40
C ALA A 383 -41.38 -17.96 -22.98
N GLY A 384 -40.79 -18.88 -22.20
CA GLY A 384 -40.71 -20.28 -22.56
C GLY A 384 -42.11 -20.83 -22.85
N THR A 385 -42.32 -21.32 -24.04
CA THR A 385 -43.45 -22.18 -24.40
C THR A 385 -43.40 -23.43 -23.52
N ARG A 386 -44.47 -23.63 -22.78
CA ARG A 386 -44.78 -24.87 -22.03
C ARG A 386 -45.00 -26.04 -23.01
#